data_47f00d5f7191d40bdd4c02e478f18eae
#
_entry.id   47f00d5f7191d40bdd4c02e478f18eae
#
_cell.length_a   1.000
_cell.length_b   1.000
_cell.length_c   1.000
_cell.angle_alpha   90.00
_cell.angle_beta   90.00
_cell.angle_gamma   90.00
#
_symmetry.space_group_name_H-M   'P 1'
#
loop_
_entity.id
_entity.type
_entity.pdbx_description
1 polymer ?
#
loop_
_entity_poly.entity_id
_entity_poly.type
_entity_poly.pdbx_seq_one_letter_code
_entity_poly.pdbx_strand_id
1 'polypeptide(L)'
;MNRPDEPVARFVHAATFAGTGGPLEPTVVVHDPGEKPLRLYSRLGGPICELGFLQRALLMAELAMIAYNDEAEAVQAYHWIGFPDVTFFDRDGAQAYRVRNEHDCVVACRGTEPHEWNDIEADANVTSVVAETVGRVHRGFKREVVDLWPMLETALMDNEKPLWICGHSLGGAMATICAGRCLLSHIDTNPAELYTFGSPRVGNRRYVSFVQLKHFRFVNNNDIVTRVPPGWLGYRHSGSEIYFDHRGNIREIGGWRRRLDRAKGFLSSLRHFKIDHFADHSIHQYIQCLVSAVAQQTDRGRAEQTSGQLGVSVAAGSDSHPHHGELPISSAEPHSSATTLSSATPCGDGWAVRPCPTSPQNLNRSG
;
A
#
# COMPACT_ATOMS: atom_id res chain seq x y z
N MET A 1 4.11 6.49 -53.14
CA MET A 1 3.16 6.41 -52.03
C MET A 1 3.93 5.83 -50.83
N ASN A 2 4.51 6.71 -50.05
CA ASN A 2 5.25 6.35 -48.84
C ASN A 2 4.25 6.26 -47.67
N ARG A 3 4.27 5.10 -47.00
CA ARG A 3 3.59 4.94 -45.69
C ARG A 3 4.36 5.73 -44.65
N PRO A 4 3.71 6.46 -43.75
CA PRO A 4 4.40 7.09 -42.63
C PRO A 4 4.88 5.99 -41.64
N ASP A 5 6.12 6.19 -41.20
CA ASP A 5 6.77 5.34 -40.19
C ASP A 5 5.98 5.35 -38.88
N GLU A 6 5.54 4.17 -38.44
CA GLU A 6 5.06 3.96 -37.08
C GLU A 6 6.23 4.20 -36.09
N PRO A 7 6.01 4.90 -34.99
CA PRO A 7 7.05 5.04 -33.96
C PRO A 7 7.28 3.69 -33.28
N VAL A 8 8.40 3.07 -33.62
CA VAL A 8 8.87 1.86 -32.93
C VAL A 8 9.28 2.27 -31.50
N ALA A 9 8.47 1.91 -30.52
CA ALA A 9 8.84 2.01 -29.12
C ALA A 9 10.11 1.19 -28.87
N ARG A 10 11.22 1.87 -28.60
CA ARG A 10 12.46 1.21 -28.19
C ARG A 10 12.31 0.75 -26.75
N PHE A 11 12.07 -0.55 -26.58
CA PHE A 11 12.10 -1.20 -25.27
C PHE A 11 13.53 -1.19 -24.73
N VAL A 12 13.78 -0.40 -23.71
CA VAL A 12 14.98 -0.49 -22.88
C VAL A 12 14.67 -1.45 -21.73
N HIS A 13 15.49 -2.49 -21.58
CA HIS A 13 15.29 -3.55 -20.60
C HIS A 13 15.11 -2.99 -19.18
N ALA A 14 13.99 -3.34 -18.56
CA ALA A 14 13.58 -2.92 -17.24
C ALA A 14 14.17 -3.79 -16.14
N ALA A 15 14.45 -3.17 -14.99
CA ALA A 15 14.76 -3.88 -13.76
C ALA A 15 13.52 -4.63 -13.27
N THR A 16 13.59 -5.94 -13.21
CA THR A 16 12.59 -6.81 -12.61
C THR A 16 12.69 -6.73 -11.08
N PHE A 17 11.57 -6.70 -10.35
CA PHE A 17 11.51 -6.90 -8.90
C PHE A 17 12.05 -8.29 -8.49
N ALA A 18 12.31 -9.18 -9.43
CA ALA A 18 12.91 -10.47 -9.19
C ALA A 18 14.42 -10.33 -8.94
N GLY A 19 14.81 -10.24 -7.67
CA GLY A 19 16.07 -10.78 -7.14
C GLY A 19 17.42 -10.25 -7.64
N THR A 20 17.51 -9.21 -8.48
CA THR A 20 18.79 -8.66 -8.93
C THR A 20 19.04 -7.30 -8.28
N GLY A 21 20.02 -7.28 -7.41
CA GLY A 21 20.39 -6.19 -6.53
C GLY A 21 20.97 -4.94 -7.20
N GLY A 22 20.27 -4.34 -8.16
CA GLY A 22 20.56 -3.02 -8.71
C GLY A 22 19.71 -1.91 -8.07
N PRO A 23 20.05 -0.63 -8.28
CA PRO A 23 19.20 0.49 -7.88
C PRO A 23 17.84 0.37 -8.58
N LEU A 24 16.74 0.78 -7.87
CA LEU A 24 15.42 0.89 -8.45
C LEU A 24 15.41 2.06 -9.45
N GLU A 25 15.54 1.74 -10.72
CA GLU A 25 15.46 2.74 -11.79
C GLU A 25 14.07 2.68 -12.46
N PRO A 26 13.44 3.85 -12.69
CA PRO A 26 12.15 3.89 -13.35
C PRO A 26 12.29 3.60 -14.83
N THR A 27 11.30 2.91 -15.38
CA THR A 27 11.14 2.76 -16.82
C THR A 27 10.08 3.74 -17.32
N VAL A 28 10.35 4.40 -18.44
CA VAL A 28 9.35 5.21 -19.16
C VAL A 28 8.46 4.28 -19.95
N VAL A 29 7.18 4.24 -19.62
CA VAL A 29 6.22 3.27 -20.21
C VAL A 29 5.33 3.91 -21.26
N VAL A 30 4.92 5.17 -21.03
CA VAL A 30 4.08 5.93 -21.95
C VAL A 30 4.73 7.30 -22.16
N HIS A 31 4.79 7.72 -23.40
CA HIS A 31 5.33 9.03 -23.75
C HIS A 31 4.62 9.57 -24.98
N ASP A 32 3.67 10.45 -24.74
CA ASP A 32 3.08 11.27 -25.81
C ASP A 32 3.87 12.58 -25.95
N PRO A 33 4.19 13.02 -27.19
CA PRO A 33 4.94 14.25 -27.39
C PRO A 33 4.17 15.45 -26.84
N GLY A 34 4.62 15.98 -25.70
CA GLY A 34 4.02 17.15 -25.03
C GLY A 34 3.53 16.88 -23.60
N GLU A 35 3.40 15.63 -23.20
CA GLU A 35 3.03 15.23 -21.84
C GLU A 35 4.24 14.75 -21.03
N LYS A 36 4.06 14.72 -19.69
CA LYS A 36 5.11 14.19 -18.80
C LYS A 36 5.16 12.67 -18.93
N PRO A 37 6.34 12.09 -19.22
CA PRO A 37 6.46 10.64 -19.38
C PRO A 37 6.05 9.90 -18.10
N LEU A 38 5.19 8.88 -18.24
CA LEU A 38 4.81 8.01 -17.14
C LEU A 38 6.00 7.09 -16.80
N ARG A 39 6.46 7.18 -15.56
CA ARG A 39 7.61 6.42 -15.05
C ARG A 39 7.14 5.43 -13.99
N LEU A 40 7.45 4.15 -14.19
CA LEU A 40 7.08 3.07 -13.30
C LEU A 40 8.32 2.31 -12.82
N TYR A 41 8.28 1.86 -11.57
CA TYR A 41 9.34 1.10 -10.91
C TYR A 41 8.96 -0.38 -10.74
N SER A 42 7.65 -0.69 -10.71
CA SER A 42 7.13 -2.03 -10.43
C SER A 42 6.88 -2.80 -11.72
N ARG A 43 7.30 -4.06 -11.74
CA ARG A 43 6.92 -5.05 -12.77
C ARG A 43 6.74 -6.40 -12.10
N LEU A 44 5.59 -7.03 -12.33
CA LEU A 44 5.26 -8.32 -11.75
C LEU A 44 5.93 -9.46 -12.54
N GLY A 45 6.60 -10.35 -11.81
CA GLY A 45 7.10 -11.63 -12.32
C GLY A 45 6.44 -12.84 -11.66
N GLY A 46 5.44 -12.61 -10.79
CA GLY A 46 4.71 -13.62 -10.03
C GLY A 46 3.60 -12.99 -9.19
N PRO A 47 3.03 -13.75 -8.23
CA PRO A 47 1.92 -13.29 -7.40
C PRO A 47 2.32 -12.12 -6.50
N ILE A 48 1.38 -11.17 -6.29
CA ILE A 48 1.59 -9.98 -5.45
C ILE A 48 1.95 -10.37 -4.01
N CYS A 49 1.41 -11.47 -3.48
CA CYS A 49 1.69 -11.91 -2.11
C CYS A 49 3.15 -12.30 -1.86
N GLU A 50 3.93 -12.60 -2.90
CA GLU A 50 5.36 -12.91 -2.80
C GLU A 50 6.24 -11.66 -2.68
N LEU A 51 5.72 -10.50 -3.05
CA LEU A 51 6.44 -9.24 -2.88
C LEU A 51 6.60 -8.89 -1.41
N GLY A 52 7.72 -8.29 -1.05
CA GLY A 52 7.92 -7.66 0.26
C GLY A 52 6.90 -6.54 0.49
N PHE A 53 6.62 -6.21 1.75
CA PHE A 53 5.58 -5.24 2.12
C PHE A 53 5.75 -3.88 1.40
N LEU A 54 6.97 -3.32 1.41
CA LEU A 54 7.24 -2.02 0.77
C LEU A 54 7.16 -2.09 -0.75
N GLN A 55 7.53 -3.22 -1.36
CA GLN A 55 7.38 -3.45 -2.79
C GLN A 55 5.91 -3.53 -3.19
N ARG A 56 5.07 -4.24 -2.41
CA ARG A 56 3.61 -4.23 -2.61
C ARG A 56 3.02 -2.83 -2.49
N ALA A 57 3.46 -2.08 -1.47
CA ALA A 57 2.98 -0.71 -1.28
C ALA A 57 3.36 0.20 -2.46
N LEU A 58 4.58 0.05 -3.00
CA LEU A 58 5.02 0.79 -4.19
C LEU A 58 4.18 0.41 -5.41
N LEU A 59 3.98 -0.87 -5.65
CA LEU A 59 3.10 -1.36 -6.72
C LEU A 59 1.69 -0.76 -6.60
N MET A 60 1.08 -0.81 -5.42
CA MET A 60 -0.27 -0.28 -5.21
C MET A 60 -0.35 1.24 -5.38
N ALA A 61 0.71 1.97 -5.03
CA ALA A 61 0.81 3.42 -5.28
C ALA A 61 0.87 3.72 -6.78
N GLU A 62 1.64 2.95 -7.53
CA GLU A 62 1.73 3.09 -8.98
C GLU A 62 0.43 2.73 -9.68
N LEU A 63 -0.25 1.65 -9.27
CA LEU A 63 -1.56 1.30 -9.81
C LEU A 63 -2.61 2.40 -9.53
N ALA A 64 -2.57 3.02 -8.34
CA ALA A 64 -3.42 4.16 -8.02
C ALA A 64 -3.05 5.43 -8.82
N MET A 65 -1.78 5.63 -9.16
CA MET A 65 -1.30 6.72 -10.00
C MET A 65 -1.75 6.54 -11.46
N ILE A 66 -1.61 5.34 -12.02
CA ILE A 66 -2.01 5.02 -13.38
C ILE A 66 -3.51 5.34 -13.60
N ALA A 67 -4.34 5.15 -12.58
CA ALA A 67 -5.77 5.42 -12.69
C ALA A 67 -6.12 6.88 -13.00
N TYR A 68 -5.19 7.83 -12.89
CA TYR A 68 -5.40 9.24 -13.27
C TYR A 68 -5.19 9.51 -14.76
N ASN A 69 -4.53 8.62 -15.48
CA ASN A 69 -4.25 8.78 -16.90
C ASN A 69 -5.51 8.53 -17.74
N ASP A 70 -5.48 8.90 -19.01
CA ASP A 70 -6.53 8.45 -19.93
C ASP A 70 -6.55 6.92 -20.08
N GLU A 71 -7.65 6.39 -20.62
CA GLU A 71 -7.85 4.95 -20.69
C GLU A 71 -6.77 4.24 -21.49
N ALA A 72 -6.35 4.82 -22.63
CA ALA A 72 -5.37 4.18 -23.51
C ALA A 72 -3.99 4.09 -22.86
N GLU A 73 -3.54 5.17 -22.22
CA GLU A 73 -2.29 5.22 -21.47
C GLU A 73 -2.33 4.30 -20.25
N ALA A 74 -3.45 4.32 -19.51
CA ALA A 74 -3.63 3.47 -18.34
C ALA A 74 -3.56 1.98 -18.72
N VAL A 75 -4.23 1.57 -19.79
CA VAL A 75 -4.19 0.19 -20.29
C VAL A 75 -2.76 -0.23 -20.65
N GLN A 76 -2.00 0.61 -21.36
CA GLN A 76 -0.60 0.33 -21.70
C GLN A 76 0.25 0.16 -20.43
N ALA A 77 0.06 1.05 -19.44
CA ALA A 77 0.81 1.02 -18.19
C ALA A 77 0.48 -0.21 -17.35
N TYR A 78 -0.79 -0.58 -17.24
CA TYR A 78 -1.20 -1.80 -16.54
C TYR A 78 -0.67 -3.07 -17.23
N HIS A 79 -0.72 -3.13 -18.57
CA HIS A 79 -0.11 -4.23 -19.33
C HIS A 79 1.38 -4.33 -19.06
N TRP A 80 2.08 -3.19 -19.03
CA TRP A 80 3.51 -3.18 -18.77
C TRP A 80 3.87 -3.71 -17.37
N ILE A 81 3.07 -3.36 -16.34
CA ILE A 81 3.25 -3.90 -14.98
C ILE A 81 3.05 -5.41 -14.94
N GLY A 82 2.21 -5.99 -15.80
CA GLY A 82 1.93 -7.42 -15.84
C GLY A 82 0.46 -7.79 -15.62
N PHE A 83 -0.47 -6.89 -15.95
CA PHE A 83 -1.90 -7.13 -15.94
C PHE A 83 -2.48 -7.09 -17.36
N PRO A 84 -2.61 -8.25 -18.03
CA PRO A 84 -3.11 -8.30 -19.40
C PRO A 84 -4.62 -8.09 -19.54
N ASP A 85 -5.40 -8.27 -18.48
CA ASP A 85 -6.84 -8.05 -18.46
C ASP A 85 -7.14 -6.76 -17.69
N VAL A 86 -7.55 -5.72 -18.42
CA VAL A 86 -7.85 -4.39 -17.90
C VAL A 86 -9.29 -4.03 -18.26
N THR A 87 -10.08 -3.64 -17.26
CA THR A 87 -11.44 -3.15 -17.45
C THR A 87 -11.56 -1.77 -16.81
N PHE A 88 -11.97 -0.79 -17.58
CA PHE A 88 -12.24 0.57 -17.13
C PHE A 88 -13.71 0.72 -16.77
N PHE A 89 -14.00 1.39 -15.68
CA PHE A 89 -15.34 1.75 -15.23
C PHE A 89 -15.43 3.26 -15.07
N ASP A 90 -16.40 3.86 -15.73
CA ASP A 90 -16.74 5.29 -15.62
C ASP A 90 -18.25 5.43 -15.43
N ARG A 91 -18.63 6.17 -14.40
CA ARG A 91 -20.02 6.52 -14.15
C ARG A 91 -20.12 7.87 -13.47
N ASP A 92 -20.67 8.84 -14.22
CA ASP A 92 -20.90 10.20 -13.73
C ASP A 92 -19.65 10.88 -13.09
N GLY A 93 -18.45 10.58 -13.66
CA GLY A 93 -17.16 11.08 -13.20
C GLY A 93 -16.48 10.21 -12.13
N ALA A 94 -17.17 9.26 -11.52
CA ALA A 94 -16.55 8.25 -10.68
C ALA A 94 -15.86 7.19 -11.54
N GLN A 95 -14.57 6.96 -11.32
CA GLN A 95 -13.77 6.10 -12.17
C GLN A 95 -12.96 5.08 -11.37
N ALA A 96 -12.84 3.88 -11.92
CA ALA A 96 -11.98 2.83 -11.40
C ALA A 96 -11.50 1.88 -12.51
N TYR A 97 -10.42 1.18 -12.24
CA TYR A 97 -9.94 0.09 -13.07
C TYR A 97 -9.98 -1.22 -12.28
N ARG A 98 -10.44 -2.31 -12.92
CA ARG A 98 -10.16 -3.67 -12.50
C ARG A 98 -9.07 -4.21 -13.38
N VAL A 99 -7.96 -4.65 -12.81
CA VAL A 99 -6.86 -5.27 -13.55
C VAL A 99 -6.61 -6.68 -13.02
N ARG A 100 -6.37 -7.63 -13.92
CA ARG A 100 -6.14 -9.05 -13.58
C ARG A 100 -4.97 -9.64 -14.35
N ASN A 101 -4.29 -10.56 -13.70
CA ASN A 101 -3.37 -11.49 -14.34
C ASN A 101 -3.71 -12.94 -13.93
N GLU A 102 -2.82 -13.89 -14.15
CA GLU A 102 -3.04 -15.29 -13.76
C GLU A 102 -3.13 -15.50 -12.24
N HIS A 103 -2.55 -14.62 -11.43
CA HIS A 103 -2.41 -14.76 -9.97
C HIS A 103 -3.35 -13.85 -9.18
N ASP A 104 -3.60 -12.64 -9.64
CA ASP A 104 -4.17 -11.56 -8.84
C ASP A 104 -5.25 -10.78 -9.57
N CYS A 105 -6.15 -10.17 -8.80
CA CYS A 105 -7.12 -9.17 -9.22
C CYS A 105 -6.93 -7.90 -8.38
N VAL A 106 -6.83 -6.74 -9.03
CA VAL A 106 -6.72 -5.45 -8.33
C VAL A 106 -7.81 -4.49 -8.79
N VAL A 107 -8.41 -3.77 -7.85
CA VAL A 107 -9.27 -2.62 -8.12
C VAL A 107 -8.52 -1.35 -7.73
N ALA A 108 -8.25 -0.49 -8.70
CA ALA A 108 -7.63 0.82 -8.52
C ALA A 108 -8.67 1.92 -8.70
N CYS A 109 -9.01 2.64 -7.63
CA CYS A 109 -9.98 3.74 -7.67
C CYS A 109 -9.28 5.05 -7.99
N ARG A 110 -9.78 5.77 -8.99
CA ARG A 110 -9.29 7.10 -9.36
C ARG A 110 -9.78 8.13 -8.35
N GLY A 111 -8.89 9.05 -7.96
CA GLY A 111 -9.24 10.25 -7.21
C GLY A 111 -9.61 11.41 -8.12
N THR A 112 -10.01 12.50 -7.50
CA THR A 112 -10.27 13.79 -8.17
C THR A 112 -8.96 14.56 -8.29
N GLU A 113 -8.82 15.35 -9.35
CA GLU A 113 -7.66 16.24 -9.55
C GLU A 113 -7.54 17.28 -8.42
N PRO A 114 -6.31 17.65 -8.02
CA PRO A 114 -6.08 18.54 -6.86
C PRO A 114 -6.81 19.89 -6.92
N HIS A 115 -7.06 20.44 -8.12
CA HIS A 115 -7.77 21.69 -8.29
C HIS A 115 -9.28 21.60 -8.00
N GLU A 116 -9.89 20.43 -8.15
CA GLU A 116 -11.30 20.18 -7.85
C GLU A 116 -11.54 19.94 -6.36
N TRP A 117 -10.47 19.68 -5.59
CA TRP A 117 -10.55 19.50 -4.13
C TRP A 117 -11.00 20.76 -3.39
N ASN A 118 -10.70 21.94 -3.93
CA ASN A 118 -11.18 23.20 -3.35
C ASN A 118 -12.70 23.26 -3.31
N ASP A 119 -13.38 22.66 -4.29
CA ASP A 119 -14.84 22.59 -4.35
C ASP A 119 -15.40 21.57 -3.34
N ILE A 120 -14.70 20.45 -3.13
CA ILE A 120 -15.06 19.45 -2.11
C ILE A 120 -14.82 19.98 -0.69
N GLU A 121 -13.79 20.79 -0.47
CA GLU A 121 -13.52 21.43 0.81
C GLU A 121 -14.47 22.61 1.07
N ALA A 122 -14.79 23.39 0.02
CA ALA A 122 -15.74 24.51 0.08
C ALA A 122 -17.19 24.02 0.22
N ASP A 123 -17.51 22.84 -0.35
CA ASP A 123 -18.78 22.18 -0.13
C ASP A 123 -18.82 21.63 1.31
N ALA A 124 -19.01 22.56 2.26
CA ALA A 124 -19.09 22.33 3.71
C ALA A 124 -20.21 21.35 4.13
N ASN A 125 -20.81 20.63 3.20
CA ASN A 125 -21.70 19.52 3.42
C ASN A 125 -20.92 18.28 3.86
N VAL A 126 -20.19 18.40 4.96
CA VAL A 126 -19.57 17.26 5.68
C VAL A 126 -20.68 16.34 6.24
N THR A 127 -21.74 16.19 5.44
CA THR A 127 -22.93 15.43 5.82
C THR A 127 -22.61 13.95 5.74
N SER A 128 -22.76 13.26 6.86
CA SER A 128 -22.67 11.81 6.88
C SER A 128 -24.04 11.19 6.59
N VAL A 129 -24.05 10.14 5.79
CA VAL A 129 -25.24 9.32 5.47
C VAL A 129 -25.03 7.91 5.99
N VAL A 130 -26.13 7.16 6.13
CA VAL A 130 -26.04 5.74 6.49
C VAL A 130 -25.20 5.02 5.45
N ALA A 131 -24.18 4.25 5.90
CA ALA A 131 -23.47 3.29 5.04
C ALA A 131 -24.44 2.18 4.63
N GLU A 132 -24.01 1.18 3.88
CA GLU A 132 -24.94 0.15 3.37
C GLU A 132 -25.77 -0.49 4.51
N THR A 133 -25.10 -1.06 5.50
CA THR A 133 -25.77 -1.71 6.63
C THR A 133 -25.28 -1.24 8.00
N VAL A 134 -24.05 -0.75 8.11
CA VAL A 134 -23.41 -0.47 9.40
C VAL A 134 -22.71 0.89 9.40
N GLY A 135 -23.11 1.76 10.33
CA GLY A 135 -22.46 3.05 10.54
C GLY A 135 -22.86 4.12 9.54
N ARG A 136 -22.02 5.14 9.44
CA ARG A 136 -22.23 6.31 8.56
C ARG A 136 -20.94 6.65 7.83
N VAL A 137 -21.07 7.06 6.58
CA VAL A 137 -19.96 7.48 5.70
C VAL A 137 -20.22 8.88 5.16
N HIS A 138 -19.18 9.53 4.64
CA HIS A 138 -19.32 10.82 3.97
C HIS A 138 -20.22 10.69 2.74
N ARG A 139 -21.18 11.63 2.61
CA ARG A 139 -22.20 11.60 1.55
C ARG A 139 -21.59 11.62 0.15
N GLY A 140 -20.63 12.53 -0.09
CA GLY A 140 -19.96 12.65 -1.39
C GLY A 140 -19.23 11.37 -1.75
N PHE A 141 -18.41 10.84 -0.86
CA PHE A 141 -17.66 9.58 -1.13
C PHE A 141 -18.57 8.40 -1.41
N LYS A 142 -19.71 8.32 -0.70
CA LYS A 142 -20.71 7.28 -0.95
C LYS A 142 -21.32 7.43 -2.34
N ARG A 143 -21.65 8.65 -2.77
CA ARG A 143 -22.23 8.91 -4.08
C ARG A 143 -21.34 8.39 -5.20
N GLU A 144 -20.03 8.72 -5.18
CA GLU A 144 -19.08 8.24 -6.19
C GLU A 144 -19.07 6.70 -6.31
N VAL A 145 -19.22 6.01 -5.19
CA VAL A 145 -19.19 4.52 -5.19
C VAL A 145 -20.55 3.92 -5.55
N VAL A 146 -21.69 4.56 -5.15
CA VAL A 146 -23.02 3.99 -5.41
C VAL A 146 -23.27 3.76 -6.90
N ASP A 147 -22.88 4.72 -7.72
CA ASP A 147 -23.12 4.66 -9.16
C ASP A 147 -22.17 3.68 -9.87
N LEU A 148 -20.94 3.56 -9.36
CA LEU A 148 -19.90 2.68 -9.89
C LEU A 148 -20.07 1.21 -9.45
N TRP A 149 -20.61 0.99 -8.26
CA TRP A 149 -20.60 -0.31 -7.59
C TRP A 149 -21.28 -1.45 -8.37
N PRO A 150 -22.45 -1.27 -9.01
CA PRO A 150 -23.11 -2.38 -9.72
C PRO A 150 -22.22 -2.98 -10.83
N MET A 151 -21.44 -2.15 -11.51
CA MET A 151 -20.51 -2.61 -12.54
C MET A 151 -19.30 -3.33 -11.93
N LEU A 152 -18.74 -2.78 -10.86
CA LEU A 152 -17.64 -3.40 -10.13
C LEU A 152 -18.06 -4.73 -9.50
N GLU A 153 -19.23 -4.79 -8.84
CA GLU A 153 -19.75 -6.00 -8.23
C GLU A 153 -19.91 -7.11 -9.27
N THR A 154 -20.57 -6.80 -10.40
CA THR A 154 -20.70 -7.75 -11.51
C THR A 154 -19.34 -8.25 -11.99
N ALA A 155 -18.37 -7.36 -12.14
CA ALA A 155 -17.02 -7.71 -12.62
C ALA A 155 -16.19 -8.51 -11.60
N LEU A 156 -16.61 -8.53 -10.33
CA LEU A 156 -15.92 -9.25 -9.26
C LEU A 156 -16.64 -10.53 -8.83
N MET A 157 -17.89 -10.78 -9.28
CA MET A 157 -18.67 -11.98 -8.90
C MET A 157 -17.95 -13.28 -9.25
N ASP A 158 -17.29 -13.34 -10.41
CA ASP A 158 -16.58 -14.51 -10.87
C ASP A 158 -15.07 -14.48 -10.53
N ASN A 159 -14.68 -13.61 -9.58
CA ASN A 159 -13.27 -13.51 -9.21
C ASN A 159 -12.90 -14.54 -8.15
N GLU A 160 -12.08 -15.51 -8.53
CA GLU A 160 -11.52 -16.52 -7.64
C GLU A 160 -10.10 -16.16 -7.12
N LYS A 161 -9.52 -15.05 -7.59
CA LYS A 161 -8.15 -14.66 -7.29
C LYS A 161 -8.11 -13.76 -6.06
N PRO A 162 -6.95 -13.71 -5.35
CA PRO A 162 -6.73 -12.72 -4.31
C PRO A 162 -7.08 -11.31 -4.82
N LEU A 163 -7.98 -10.63 -4.11
CA LEU A 163 -8.46 -9.30 -4.45
C LEU A 163 -7.68 -8.26 -3.66
N TRP A 164 -7.07 -7.32 -4.36
CA TRP A 164 -6.36 -6.18 -3.81
C TRP A 164 -7.11 -4.91 -4.18
N ILE A 165 -7.16 -3.93 -3.29
CA ILE A 165 -7.82 -2.66 -3.59
C ILE A 165 -6.87 -1.51 -3.26
N CYS A 166 -6.77 -0.52 -4.12
CA CYS A 166 -5.95 0.66 -3.88
C CYS A 166 -6.62 1.95 -4.36
N GLY A 167 -6.14 3.08 -3.86
CA GLY A 167 -6.56 4.40 -4.32
C GLY A 167 -5.84 5.54 -3.60
N HIS A 168 -5.74 6.66 -4.29
CA HIS A 168 -5.15 7.89 -3.79
C HIS A 168 -6.22 8.97 -3.63
N SER A 169 -6.09 9.82 -2.60
CA SER A 169 -7.00 10.95 -2.39
C SER A 169 -8.47 10.51 -2.24
N LEU A 170 -9.40 11.10 -3.00
CA LEU A 170 -10.80 10.65 -3.09
C LEU A 170 -10.90 9.17 -3.48
N GLY A 171 -10.04 8.71 -4.42
CA GLY A 171 -9.96 7.31 -4.80
C GLY A 171 -9.62 6.39 -3.62
N GLY A 172 -8.85 6.87 -2.63
CA GLY A 172 -8.61 6.16 -1.37
C GLY A 172 -9.85 6.04 -0.49
N ALA A 173 -10.72 7.06 -0.49
CA ALA A 173 -12.03 6.98 0.17
C ALA A 173 -12.97 6.01 -0.55
N MET A 174 -13.01 6.07 -1.90
CA MET A 174 -13.78 5.15 -2.73
C MET A 174 -13.31 3.71 -2.52
N ALA A 175 -12.00 3.47 -2.56
CA ALA A 175 -11.39 2.17 -2.30
C ALA A 175 -11.81 1.59 -0.94
N THR A 176 -11.85 2.44 0.10
CA THR A 176 -12.28 2.04 1.44
C THR A 176 -13.78 1.65 1.47
N ILE A 177 -14.63 2.37 0.74
CA ILE A 177 -16.06 2.04 0.64
C ILE A 177 -16.26 0.78 -0.20
N CYS A 178 -15.58 0.65 -1.34
CA CYS A 178 -15.62 -0.55 -2.17
C CYS A 178 -15.19 -1.80 -1.37
N ALA A 179 -14.10 -1.72 -0.62
CA ALA A 179 -13.65 -2.80 0.24
C ALA A 179 -14.69 -3.19 1.31
N GLY A 180 -15.36 -2.19 1.91
CA GLY A 180 -16.47 -2.42 2.83
C GLY A 180 -17.68 -3.08 2.17
N ARG A 181 -17.98 -2.75 0.91
CA ARG A 181 -19.07 -3.36 0.14
C ARG A 181 -18.77 -4.80 -0.25
N CYS A 182 -17.52 -5.14 -0.59
CA CYS A 182 -17.14 -6.53 -0.82
C CYS A 182 -17.49 -7.45 0.36
N LEU A 183 -17.37 -6.95 1.61
CA LEU A 183 -17.74 -7.72 2.81
C LEU A 183 -19.25 -7.95 2.97
N LEU A 184 -20.09 -7.24 2.21
CA LEU A 184 -21.55 -7.27 2.31
C LEU A 184 -22.22 -7.84 1.05
N SER A 185 -21.46 -7.98 -0.02
CA SER A 185 -21.92 -8.46 -1.31
C SER A 185 -21.83 -9.98 -1.41
N HIS A 186 -22.34 -10.51 -2.52
CA HIS A 186 -22.23 -11.92 -2.88
C HIS A 186 -20.91 -12.25 -3.60
N ILE A 187 -19.92 -11.37 -3.52
CA ILE A 187 -18.58 -11.61 -4.06
C ILE A 187 -17.88 -12.63 -3.16
N ASP A 188 -17.47 -13.76 -3.73
CA ASP A 188 -16.87 -14.87 -2.98
C ASP A 188 -15.50 -14.53 -2.40
N THR A 189 -14.79 -13.55 -2.99
CA THR A 189 -13.43 -13.17 -2.60
C THR A 189 -13.41 -11.86 -1.82
N ASN A 190 -13.21 -11.94 -0.52
CA ASN A 190 -12.93 -10.76 0.31
C ASN A 190 -11.59 -10.13 -0.06
N PRO A 191 -11.46 -8.78 0.03
CA PRO A 191 -10.19 -8.12 -0.20
C PRO A 191 -9.08 -8.65 0.71
N ALA A 192 -7.97 -9.10 0.12
CA ALA A 192 -6.79 -9.58 0.85
C ALA A 192 -6.15 -8.43 1.64
N GLU A 193 -5.93 -7.31 0.97
CA GLU A 193 -5.38 -6.09 1.58
C GLU A 193 -5.93 -4.85 0.84
N LEU A 194 -6.01 -3.74 1.57
CA LEU A 194 -6.40 -2.42 1.08
C LEU A 194 -5.24 -1.44 1.28
N TYR A 195 -4.87 -0.71 0.24
CA TYR A 195 -3.81 0.30 0.27
C TYR A 195 -4.38 1.66 -0.11
N THR A 196 -4.21 2.66 0.75
CA THR A 196 -4.65 4.01 0.46
C THR A 196 -3.54 5.03 0.71
N PHE A 197 -3.43 6.00 -0.17
CA PHE A 197 -2.41 7.06 -0.16
C PHE A 197 -3.11 8.41 -0.05
N GLY A 198 -2.80 9.20 0.96
CA GLY A 198 -3.43 10.50 1.14
C GLY A 198 -4.96 10.47 1.34
N SER A 199 -5.52 9.34 1.74
CA SER A 199 -6.98 9.18 1.84
C SER A 199 -7.58 10.01 2.98
N PRO A 200 -8.73 10.69 2.76
CA PRO A 200 -9.49 11.37 3.80
C PRO A 200 -10.15 10.38 4.77
N ARG A 201 -10.79 10.89 5.85
CA ARG A 201 -11.58 10.06 6.76
C ARG A 201 -12.92 9.72 6.13
N VAL A 202 -13.20 8.42 6.01
CA VAL A 202 -14.34 7.93 5.22
C VAL A 202 -15.65 7.89 6.02
N GLY A 203 -15.59 7.45 7.27
CA GLY A 203 -16.82 7.22 8.02
C GLY A 203 -16.67 7.37 9.54
N ASN A 204 -17.75 7.09 10.26
CA ASN A 204 -17.76 7.16 11.71
C ASN A 204 -17.13 5.91 12.35
N ARG A 205 -16.97 5.94 13.68
CA ARG A 205 -16.37 4.84 14.44
C ARG A 205 -17.05 3.49 14.15
N ARG A 206 -18.38 3.47 14.03
CA ARG A 206 -19.13 2.24 13.80
C ARG A 206 -18.80 1.64 12.43
N TYR A 207 -18.70 2.48 11.38
CA TYR A 207 -18.33 2.04 10.04
C TYR A 207 -16.90 1.49 10.00
N VAL A 208 -15.94 2.24 10.50
CA VAL A 208 -14.52 1.81 10.44
C VAL A 208 -14.22 0.59 11.31
N SER A 209 -15.01 0.36 12.38
CA SER A 209 -14.93 -0.85 13.18
C SER A 209 -15.55 -2.06 12.50
N PHE A 210 -16.47 -1.86 11.55
CA PHE A 210 -17.09 -2.90 10.75
C PHE A 210 -16.16 -3.35 9.62
N VAL A 211 -15.52 -2.39 8.91
CA VAL A 211 -14.57 -2.68 7.82
C VAL A 211 -13.24 -3.15 8.41
N GLN A 212 -13.23 -4.38 8.93
CA GLN A 212 -12.04 -5.00 9.52
C GLN A 212 -11.22 -5.74 8.45
N LEU A 213 -10.57 -4.97 7.61
CA LEU A 213 -9.64 -5.46 6.59
C LEU A 213 -8.19 -5.11 6.97
N LYS A 214 -7.25 -5.82 6.39
CA LYS A 214 -5.85 -5.39 6.39
C LYS A 214 -5.74 -4.13 5.54
N HIS A 215 -5.92 -2.99 6.14
CA HIS A 215 -5.86 -1.68 5.51
C HIS A 215 -4.58 -0.97 5.90
N PHE A 216 -3.72 -0.68 4.94
CA PHE A 216 -2.50 0.10 5.08
C PHE A 216 -2.72 1.49 4.51
N ARG A 217 -2.67 2.48 5.38
CA ARG A 217 -2.99 3.86 5.07
C ARG A 217 -1.73 4.72 5.13
N PHE A 218 -1.23 5.11 3.97
CA PHE A 218 -0.04 5.94 3.82
C PHE A 218 -0.39 7.41 3.96
N VAL A 219 0.40 8.10 4.78
CA VAL A 219 0.24 9.53 5.10
C VAL A 219 1.59 10.21 4.94
N ASN A 220 1.66 11.18 4.04
CA ASN A 220 2.88 11.93 3.79
C ASN A 220 2.86 13.24 4.60
N ASN A 221 3.79 13.39 5.52
CA ASN A 221 4.11 14.59 6.29
C ASN A 221 2.89 15.48 6.64
N ASN A 222 2.75 16.60 5.95
CA ASN A 222 1.70 17.60 6.18
C ASN A 222 0.48 17.46 5.26
N ASP A 223 0.33 16.35 4.55
CA ASP A 223 -0.84 16.10 3.72
C ASP A 223 -2.14 16.42 4.47
N ILE A 224 -2.79 17.51 4.05
CA ILE A 224 -3.99 18.04 4.71
C ILE A 224 -5.22 17.18 4.42
N VAL A 225 -5.28 16.52 3.26
CA VAL A 225 -6.41 15.70 2.83
C VAL A 225 -6.65 14.56 3.82
N THR A 226 -5.60 14.00 4.41
CA THR A 226 -5.72 12.96 5.43
C THR A 226 -6.36 13.46 6.74
N ARG A 227 -6.53 14.77 6.90
CA ARG A 227 -7.10 15.39 8.11
C ARG A 227 -8.57 15.73 7.96
N VAL A 228 -9.12 15.68 6.75
CA VAL A 228 -10.53 15.95 6.47
C VAL A 228 -11.32 14.66 6.24
N PRO A 229 -12.63 14.64 6.49
CA PRO A 229 -13.33 15.55 7.38
C PRO A 229 -12.77 15.54 8.81
N PRO A 230 -12.90 16.63 9.57
CA PRO A 230 -12.35 16.69 10.93
C PRO A 230 -12.87 15.60 11.86
N GLY A 231 -11.98 15.05 12.70
CA GLY A 231 -12.32 13.98 13.63
C GLY A 231 -13.37 14.38 14.71
N TRP A 232 -13.49 15.66 15.03
CA TRP A 232 -14.50 16.16 15.97
C TRP A 232 -15.93 16.11 15.40
N LEU A 233 -16.10 16.01 14.05
CA LEU A 233 -17.38 15.72 13.39
C LEU A 233 -17.74 14.22 13.44
N GLY A 234 -17.01 13.42 14.18
CA GLY A 234 -17.25 11.99 14.35
C GLY A 234 -16.57 11.09 13.31
N TYR A 235 -15.89 11.65 12.31
CA TYR A 235 -15.17 10.86 11.31
C TYR A 235 -13.90 10.22 11.87
N ARG A 236 -13.58 9.04 11.38
CA ARG A 236 -12.41 8.24 11.79
C ARG A 236 -11.73 7.63 10.57
N HIS A 237 -10.48 7.29 10.74
CA HIS A 237 -9.75 6.44 9.81
C HIS A 237 -9.92 4.97 10.19
N SER A 238 -9.93 4.10 9.18
CA SER A 238 -9.73 2.66 9.32
C SER A 238 -8.28 2.28 9.09
N GLY A 239 -7.90 1.08 9.48
CA GLY A 239 -6.59 0.49 9.19
C GLY A 239 -5.41 1.07 9.96
N SER A 240 -4.23 0.61 9.57
CA SER A 240 -2.93 0.99 10.14
C SER A 240 -2.33 2.16 9.39
N GLU A 241 -1.88 3.17 10.12
CA GLU A 241 -1.21 4.35 9.53
C GLU A 241 0.27 4.09 9.35
N ILE A 242 0.76 4.36 8.14
CA ILE A 242 2.17 4.37 7.77
C ILE A 242 2.52 5.80 7.41
N TYR A 243 3.33 6.42 8.24
CA TYR A 243 3.63 7.85 8.14
C TYR A 243 5.03 8.08 7.58
N PHE A 244 5.11 8.92 6.55
CA PHE A 244 6.36 9.47 6.04
C PHE A 244 6.64 10.83 6.70
N ASP A 245 7.85 10.98 7.27
CA ASP A 245 8.30 12.26 7.81
C ASP A 245 8.71 13.23 6.68
N HIS A 246 9.05 14.47 7.03
CA HIS A 246 9.49 15.50 6.08
C HIS A 246 10.72 15.13 5.24
N ARG A 247 11.39 14.01 5.55
CA ARG A 247 12.52 13.45 4.79
C ARG A 247 12.14 12.22 3.99
N GLY A 248 10.86 11.86 3.98
CA GLY A 248 10.36 10.66 3.31
C GLY A 248 10.66 9.35 4.03
N ASN A 249 11.14 9.39 5.29
CA ASN A 249 11.39 8.17 6.04
C ASN A 249 10.11 7.67 6.71
N ILE A 250 9.93 6.35 6.70
CA ILE A 250 8.85 5.71 7.46
C ILE A 250 9.13 5.85 8.95
N ARG A 251 8.14 6.32 9.69
CA ARG A 251 8.19 6.46 11.15
C ARG A 251 7.05 5.71 11.80
N GLU A 252 7.39 4.84 12.73
CA GLU A 252 6.44 4.38 13.74
C GLU A 252 6.28 5.48 14.78
N ILE A 253 5.22 6.28 14.66
CA ILE A 253 4.99 7.39 15.57
C ILE A 253 4.11 6.92 16.72
N GLY A 254 4.71 6.72 17.90
CA GLY A 254 3.99 6.57 19.16
C GLY A 254 3.07 7.78 19.41
N GLY A 255 1.84 7.54 19.91
CA GLY A 255 0.73 8.51 19.92
C GLY A 255 1.02 9.89 20.52
N TRP A 256 2.06 10.07 21.37
CA TRP A 256 2.39 11.34 22.01
C TRP A 256 3.28 12.24 21.14
N ARG A 257 4.28 11.66 20.48
CA ARG A 257 5.13 12.39 19.52
C ARG A 257 4.34 12.84 18.29
N ARG A 258 3.33 12.05 17.88
CA ARG A 258 2.36 12.39 16.83
C ARG A 258 1.59 13.70 17.14
N ARG A 259 1.22 13.95 18.40
CA ARG A 259 0.54 15.19 18.78
C ARG A 259 1.45 16.42 18.70
N LEU A 260 2.73 16.28 19.08
CA LEU A 260 3.72 17.36 19.02
C LEU A 260 4.15 17.69 17.58
N ASP A 261 4.33 16.68 16.74
CA ASP A 261 4.66 16.89 15.32
C ASP A 261 3.49 17.53 14.56
N ARG A 262 2.26 17.12 14.87
CA ARG A 262 1.04 17.75 14.34
C ARG A 262 0.87 19.20 14.80
N ALA A 263 1.24 19.52 16.02
CA ALA A 263 1.18 20.89 16.52
C ALA A 263 2.25 21.78 15.86
N LYS A 264 3.46 21.27 15.63
CA LYS A 264 4.52 21.99 14.90
C LYS A 264 4.15 22.19 13.43
N GLY A 265 3.60 21.17 12.77
CA GLY A 265 3.10 21.27 11.40
C GLY A 265 1.97 22.28 11.27
N PHE A 266 1.04 22.34 12.23
CA PHE A 266 -0.06 23.30 12.24
C PHE A 266 0.43 24.75 12.39
N LEU A 267 1.41 25.01 13.30
CA LEU A 267 2.00 26.34 13.44
C LEU A 267 2.82 26.77 12.24
N SER A 268 3.50 25.85 11.57
CA SER A 268 4.22 26.11 10.33
C SER A 268 3.25 26.44 9.19
N SER A 269 2.14 25.72 9.11
CA SER A 269 1.08 25.91 8.11
C SER A 269 0.43 27.29 8.21
N LEU A 270 0.26 27.85 9.43
CA LEU A 270 -0.28 29.20 9.62
C LEU A 270 0.63 30.31 9.07
N ARG A 271 1.92 30.07 8.92
CA ARG A 271 2.90 31.03 8.39
C ARG A 271 3.02 31.03 6.86
N HIS A 272 2.61 29.96 6.17
CA HIS A 272 2.78 29.77 4.72
C HIS A 272 1.48 29.38 4.01
N PHE A 273 0.40 30.06 4.30
CA PHE A 273 -1.00 29.70 3.99
C PHE A 273 -1.40 29.62 2.52
N LYS A 274 -0.52 29.58 1.55
CA LYS A 274 -0.96 29.71 0.12
C LYS A 274 -0.45 28.72 -0.92
N ILE A 275 0.61 27.94 -0.78
CA ILE A 275 1.14 27.22 -1.96
C ILE A 275 1.61 25.78 -1.74
N ASP A 276 2.09 25.38 -0.54
CA ASP A 276 2.78 24.07 -0.39
C ASP A 276 1.93 22.91 0.14
N HIS A 277 0.67 23.13 0.51
CA HIS A 277 -0.13 22.08 1.18
C HIS A 277 -0.59 20.95 0.26
N PHE A 278 -0.67 21.18 -1.04
CA PHE A 278 -1.00 20.16 -2.03
C PHE A 278 0.22 19.42 -2.57
N ALA A 279 1.43 19.95 -2.39
CA ALA A 279 2.64 19.24 -2.81
C ALA A 279 2.79 17.90 -2.06
N ASP A 280 2.60 17.89 -0.74
CA ASP A 280 2.67 16.68 0.09
C ASP A 280 1.54 15.67 -0.22
N HIS A 281 0.46 16.13 -0.88
CA HIS A 281 -0.67 15.28 -1.28
C HIS A 281 -0.46 14.57 -2.61
N SER A 282 0.54 14.96 -3.41
CA SER A 282 0.77 14.34 -4.72
C SER A 282 1.11 12.86 -4.60
N ILE A 283 0.45 12.00 -5.39
CA ILE A 283 0.77 10.56 -5.46
C ILE A 283 2.23 10.32 -5.84
N HIS A 284 2.83 11.20 -6.64
CA HIS A 284 4.25 11.11 -6.99
C HIS A 284 5.16 11.24 -5.76
N GLN A 285 4.80 12.07 -4.77
CA GLN A 285 5.55 12.18 -3.52
C GLN A 285 5.49 10.87 -2.70
N TYR A 286 4.31 10.25 -2.62
CA TYR A 286 4.15 8.94 -2.00
C TYR A 286 5.02 7.88 -2.66
N ILE A 287 5.05 7.84 -4.00
CA ILE A 287 5.89 6.93 -4.77
C ILE A 287 7.37 7.17 -4.48
N GLN A 288 7.83 8.43 -4.47
CA GLN A 288 9.23 8.76 -4.18
C GLN A 288 9.65 8.31 -2.76
N CYS A 289 8.78 8.50 -1.77
CA CYS A 289 9.03 8.02 -0.41
C CYS A 289 9.13 6.49 -0.37
N LEU A 290 8.27 5.78 -1.10
CA LEU A 290 8.28 4.31 -1.17
C LEU A 290 9.50 3.78 -1.90
N VAL A 291 9.89 4.39 -3.02
CA VAL A 291 11.13 4.04 -3.76
C VAL A 291 12.34 4.16 -2.84
N SER A 292 12.44 5.27 -2.10
CA SER A 292 13.52 5.48 -1.14
C SER A 292 13.52 4.45 -0.02
N ALA A 293 12.34 4.07 0.48
CA ALA A 293 12.19 3.08 1.55
C ALA A 293 12.55 1.66 1.06
N VAL A 294 12.15 1.28 -0.15
CA VAL A 294 12.53 -0.01 -0.77
C VAL A 294 14.04 -0.10 -0.98
N ALA A 295 14.66 0.96 -1.52
CA ALA A 295 16.11 1.02 -1.72
C ALA A 295 16.87 0.83 -0.39
N GLN A 296 16.47 1.57 0.66
CA GLN A 296 17.08 1.45 1.99
C GLN A 296 16.93 0.05 2.59
N GLN A 297 15.79 -0.63 2.38
CA GLN A 297 15.58 -2.00 2.86
C GLN A 297 16.51 -2.97 2.14
N THR A 298 16.70 -2.83 0.84
CA THR A 298 17.59 -3.67 0.03
C THR A 298 19.03 -3.51 0.48
N ASP A 299 19.51 -2.29 0.73
CA ASP A 299 20.88 -2.01 1.16
C ASP A 299 21.17 -2.59 2.56
N ARG A 300 20.20 -2.51 3.49
CA ARG A 300 20.33 -3.13 4.83
C ARG A 300 20.45 -4.64 4.74
N GLY A 301 19.58 -5.29 3.96
CA GLY A 301 19.63 -6.75 3.76
C GLY A 301 20.98 -7.22 3.18
N ARG A 302 21.60 -6.44 2.27
CA ARG A 302 22.95 -6.74 1.74
C ARG A 302 24.04 -6.58 2.80
N ALA A 303 24.01 -5.51 3.59
CA ALA A 303 24.98 -5.27 4.64
C ALA A 303 24.97 -6.39 5.69
N GLU A 304 23.80 -6.89 6.06
CA GLU A 304 23.63 -8.01 7.00
C GLU A 304 24.16 -9.31 6.44
N GLN A 305 23.91 -9.62 5.16
CA GLN A 305 24.45 -10.82 4.50
C GLN A 305 25.99 -10.79 4.41
N THR A 306 26.55 -9.66 4.08
CA THR A 306 28.01 -9.49 4.00
C THR A 306 28.66 -9.63 5.37
N SER A 307 28.05 -9.09 6.43
CA SER A 307 28.53 -9.21 7.81
C SER A 307 28.46 -10.64 8.33
N GLY A 308 27.38 -11.38 7.96
CA GLY A 308 27.22 -12.81 8.32
C GLY A 308 28.28 -13.71 7.65
N GLN A 309 28.66 -13.43 6.40
CA GLN A 309 29.69 -14.19 5.71
C GLN A 309 31.10 -13.94 6.27
N LEU A 310 31.41 -12.73 6.70
CA LEU A 310 32.69 -12.41 7.35
C LEU A 310 32.81 -13.06 8.74
N GLY A 311 31.71 -13.20 9.47
CA GLY A 311 31.68 -13.85 10.79
C GLY A 311 31.93 -15.36 10.75
N VAL A 312 31.54 -16.04 9.68
CA VAL A 312 31.75 -17.49 9.50
C VAL A 312 33.18 -17.82 9.07
N SER A 313 33.86 -16.91 8.38
CA SER A 313 35.25 -17.12 7.91
C SER A 313 36.31 -17.03 9.02
N VAL A 314 36.00 -16.40 10.16
CA VAL A 314 36.97 -16.25 11.29
C VAL A 314 36.92 -17.43 12.26
N ALA A 315 35.81 -18.25 12.25
CA ALA A 315 35.62 -19.38 13.15
C ALA A 315 36.27 -20.70 12.67
N ALA A 316 36.83 -20.75 11.45
CA ALA A 316 37.37 -21.97 10.83
C ALA A 316 38.89 -22.13 10.92
N GLY A 317 39.60 -21.34 11.73
CA GLY A 317 41.07 -21.30 11.76
C GLY A 317 41.68 -21.30 13.14
N SER A 318 41.42 -22.33 14.01
CA SER A 318 42.31 -22.70 15.10
C SER A 318 41.90 -24.00 15.74
N ASP A 319 42.39 -25.11 15.17
CA ASP A 319 42.47 -26.40 15.88
C ASP A 319 43.89 -26.97 15.68
N SER A 320 44.62 -27.05 16.76
CA SER A 320 45.59 -28.14 17.05
C SER A 320 46.23 -27.90 18.42
N HIS A 321 46.00 -28.58 19.49
CA HIS A 321 46.61 -29.76 20.01
C HIS A 321 46.18 -30.06 21.49
N PRO A 322 46.26 -31.32 21.96
CA PRO A 322 45.62 -31.76 23.19
C PRO A 322 46.59 -31.94 24.36
N HIS A 323 46.12 -31.85 25.60
CA HIS A 323 46.69 -32.65 26.69
C HIS A 323 45.72 -32.90 27.88
N HIS A 324 45.70 -34.14 28.28
CA HIS A 324 45.22 -34.89 29.43
C HIS A 324 44.99 -34.17 30.76
N GLY A 325 43.99 -34.70 31.53
CA GLY A 325 44.03 -34.66 33.00
C GLY A 325 42.66 -34.75 33.70
N GLU A 326 42.24 -35.98 33.99
CA GLU A 326 41.52 -36.48 35.19
C GLU A 326 40.36 -35.70 35.87
N LEU A 327 39.24 -36.42 36.01
CA LEU A 327 38.17 -36.27 36.97
C LEU A 327 38.65 -36.58 38.43
N PRO A 328 37.91 -36.29 39.52
CA PRO A 328 36.57 -36.81 39.77
C PRO A 328 35.62 -36.01 40.71
N ILE A 329 34.31 -36.30 40.57
CA ILE A 329 33.23 -36.61 41.54
C ILE A 329 32.92 -35.58 42.66
N SER A 330 31.65 -35.12 42.75
CA SER A 330 30.69 -35.41 43.86
C SER A 330 29.59 -34.34 43.99
N SER A 331 28.38 -34.80 43.74
CA SER A 331 27.15 -34.71 44.57
C SER A 331 26.54 -33.37 44.99
N ALA A 332 25.22 -33.35 44.77
CA ALA A 332 24.13 -32.84 45.61
C ALA A 332 23.38 -31.59 45.11
N GLU A 333 22.15 -31.84 44.61
CA GLU A 333 21.01 -30.92 44.72
C GLU A 333 20.57 -30.73 46.19
N PRO A 334 19.69 -29.78 46.59
CA PRO A 334 18.47 -29.40 45.94
C PRO A 334 17.94 -27.94 46.17
N HIS A 335 16.90 -27.62 45.35
CA HIS A 335 15.80 -26.67 45.61
C HIS A 335 16.06 -25.22 46.05
N SER A 336 15.66 -24.28 45.20
CA SER A 336 14.75 -23.20 45.62
C SER A 336 14.30 -22.36 44.38
N SER A 337 12.98 -22.14 44.34
CA SER A 337 12.23 -21.29 43.46
C SER A 337 12.65 -19.79 43.54
N ALA A 338 12.92 -19.18 42.39
CA ALA A 338 12.89 -17.71 42.27
C ALA A 338 12.42 -17.29 40.87
N THR A 339 11.31 -16.63 40.86
CA THR A 339 10.66 -15.94 39.77
C THR A 339 11.59 -14.91 39.18
N THR A 340 12.06 -15.05 37.94
CA THR A 340 12.78 -14.02 37.21
C THR A 340 11.88 -13.38 36.16
N LEU A 341 11.67 -12.09 36.32
CA LEU A 341 11.12 -11.17 35.36
C LEU A 341 11.95 -11.23 34.06
N SER A 342 11.29 -11.63 32.97
CA SER A 342 11.84 -11.63 31.63
C SER A 342 12.01 -10.18 31.15
N SER A 343 13.24 -9.80 30.90
CA SER A 343 13.62 -8.59 30.17
C SER A 343 13.13 -8.71 28.71
N ALA A 344 12.30 -7.75 28.29
CA ALA A 344 11.84 -7.62 26.93
C ALA A 344 13.02 -7.33 26.00
N THR A 345 13.25 -8.24 25.07
CA THR A 345 14.10 -8.04 23.89
C THR A 345 13.41 -7.06 22.91
N PRO A 346 14.11 -6.15 22.25
CA PRO A 346 13.49 -5.26 21.29
C PRO A 346 13.01 -6.05 20.07
N CYS A 347 11.76 -5.78 19.65
CA CYS A 347 11.14 -6.31 18.45
C CYS A 347 12.00 -6.00 17.22
N GLY A 348 12.57 -7.04 16.64
CA GLY A 348 13.01 -7.07 15.27
C GLY A 348 11.80 -7.09 14.33
N ASP A 349 12.00 -6.60 13.11
CA ASP A 349 11.07 -6.37 12.00
C ASP A 349 9.83 -7.28 11.95
N GLY A 350 8.77 -6.87 12.62
CA GLY A 350 7.53 -7.65 12.83
C GLY A 350 6.59 -7.72 11.63
N TRP A 351 7.07 -7.55 10.40
CA TRP A 351 6.29 -7.74 9.17
C TRP A 351 6.45 -9.15 8.61
N ALA A 352 6.25 -10.17 9.45
CA ALA A 352 6.30 -11.56 9.01
C ALA A 352 5.24 -11.81 7.93
N VAL A 353 5.71 -12.17 6.75
CA VAL A 353 4.90 -12.64 5.61
C VAL A 353 4.12 -13.87 6.07
N ARG A 354 2.80 -13.76 6.21
CA ARG A 354 1.95 -14.93 6.33
C ARG A 354 1.86 -15.60 4.96
N PRO A 355 1.82 -16.92 4.88
CA PRO A 355 1.67 -17.62 3.60
C PRO A 355 0.39 -17.17 2.90
N CYS A 356 0.48 -17.08 1.58
CA CYS A 356 -0.64 -16.80 0.68
C CYS A 356 -1.78 -17.80 0.97
N PRO A 357 -3.05 -17.36 1.05
CA PRO A 357 -4.16 -18.29 1.13
C PRO A 357 -4.16 -19.12 -0.15
N THR A 358 -3.86 -20.43 -0.02
CA THR A 358 -4.02 -21.39 -1.10
C THR A 358 -5.51 -21.48 -1.43
N SER A 359 -5.83 -21.50 -2.72
CA SER A 359 -7.19 -21.72 -3.24
C SER A 359 -7.87 -22.88 -2.50
N PRO A 360 -9.16 -22.79 -2.17
CA PRO A 360 -9.88 -23.89 -1.52
C PRO A 360 -9.87 -25.10 -2.43
N GLN A 361 -9.28 -26.19 -1.94
CA GLN A 361 -9.41 -27.48 -2.60
C GLN A 361 -10.89 -27.85 -2.63
N ASN A 362 -11.40 -28.14 -3.81
CA ASN A 362 -12.73 -28.69 -4.05
C ASN A 362 -13.03 -29.84 -3.07
N LEU A 363 -13.80 -29.57 -2.05
CA LEU A 363 -14.48 -30.62 -1.28
C LEU A 363 -15.68 -31.08 -2.10
N ASN A 364 -15.50 -32.21 -2.81
CA ASN A 364 -16.57 -33.00 -3.40
C ASN A 364 -17.73 -33.15 -2.40
N ARG A 365 -18.85 -32.51 -2.68
CA ARG A 365 -20.14 -32.88 -2.13
C ARG A 365 -20.77 -33.92 -3.05
N SER A 366 -20.53 -35.18 -2.75
CA SER A 366 -21.42 -36.28 -3.13
C SER A 366 -22.25 -36.63 -1.91
N GLY A 367 -23.58 -36.54 -2.05
CA GLY A 367 -24.56 -36.93 -1.06
C GLY A 367 -25.85 -36.15 -1.25
#